data_f59fd3e9001628625d5c0c4b2ab6d2e7
#
_entry.id   f59fd3e9001628625d5c0c4b2ab6d2e7
#
_cell.length_a   1.000
_cell.length_b   1.000
_cell.length_c   1.000
_cell.angle_alpha   90.00
_cell.angle_beta   90.00
_cell.angle_gamma   90.00
#
_symmetry.space_group_name_H-M   'P 1'
#
loop_
_entity.id
_entity.type
_entity.pdbx_description
1 polymer ?
#
loop_
_entity_poly.entity_id
_entity_poly.type
_entity_poly.pdbx_seq_one_letter_code
_entity_poly.pdbx_strand_id
1 'polypeptide(L)'
;LHDAVHGAVTGMSLERRWMNEWVGYVSGHVLGVSFVAHRRSHLLHHRATNHPTDDPDGTFAASNLPQLVAMWLKGIPKEWVFALKFEHFTVAERRAVRLEYLAIMTTRGLLLLLCADLGVTVMTLLLGQMLGNSVLTTLFAWSVHHPHSEQARMQTTTVYQARAGLDTLMTWLWVYQNYHAIHHLYPKVPFFRYRSLYRALEPYLLASGVPVKRLL
;
A
#
# COMPACT_ATOMS: atom_id res chain seq x y z
N LEU A 1 -2.28 -1.76 -7.41
CA LEU A 1 -3.17 -0.88 -6.68
C LEU A 1 -2.48 0.45 -6.33
N HIS A 2 -1.39 0.41 -5.60
CA HIS A 2 -0.65 1.57 -5.08
C HIS A 2 -0.27 2.61 -6.16
N ASP A 3 0.39 2.22 -7.26
CA ASP A 3 0.72 3.13 -8.35
C ASP A 3 -0.52 3.74 -9.04
N ALA A 4 -1.62 2.96 -9.09
CA ALA A 4 -2.87 3.43 -9.68
C ALA A 4 -3.50 4.59 -8.88
N VAL A 5 -3.32 4.60 -7.55
CA VAL A 5 -3.77 5.70 -6.67
C VAL A 5 -3.18 7.04 -7.12
N HIS A 6 -1.89 7.05 -7.47
CA HIS A 6 -1.15 8.26 -7.85
C HIS A 6 -1.12 8.56 -9.34
N GLY A 7 -1.76 7.70 -10.15
CA GLY A 7 -1.70 7.81 -11.61
C GLY A 7 -0.35 7.40 -12.20
N ALA A 8 0.47 6.68 -11.44
CA ALA A 8 1.83 6.31 -11.84
C ALA A 8 1.91 5.14 -12.82
N VAL A 9 0.83 4.36 -13.00
CA VAL A 9 0.78 3.23 -13.96
C VAL A 9 1.06 3.72 -15.41
N THR A 10 0.54 4.88 -15.76
CA THR A 10 0.68 5.45 -17.11
C THR A 10 1.67 6.60 -17.15
N GLY A 11 2.34 6.91 -16.06
CA GLY A 11 3.20 8.07 -15.94
C GLY A 11 2.42 9.36 -16.23
N MET A 12 2.98 10.25 -17.06
CA MET A 12 2.36 11.55 -17.38
C MET A 12 1.38 11.53 -18.56
N SER A 13 1.10 10.36 -19.16
CA SER A 13 0.18 10.26 -20.31
C SER A 13 -1.27 10.53 -19.90
N LEU A 14 -1.82 11.64 -20.36
CA LEU A 14 -3.24 11.99 -20.13
C LEU A 14 -4.19 11.07 -20.89
N GLU A 15 -3.83 10.65 -22.09
CA GLU A 15 -4.63 9.77 -22.94
C GLU A 15 -4.87 8.38 -22.34
N ARG A 16 -3.91 7.92 -21.52
CA ARG A 16 -3.96 6.59 -20.89
C ARG A 16 -4.44 6.61 -19.44
N ARG A 17 -4.95 7.73 -18.94
CA ARG A 17 -5.40 7.86 -17.53
C ARG A 17 -6.43 6.81 -17.12
N TRP A 18 -7.27 6.36 -18.05
CA TRP A 18 -8.24 5.28 -17.83
C TRP A 18 -7.57 3.97 -17.36
N MET A 19 -6.31 3.71 -17.75
CA MET A 19 -5.58 2.51 -17.30
C MET A 19 -5.29 2.54 -15.79
N ASN A 20 -5.07 3.71 -15.19
CA ASN A 20 -4.92 3.81 -13.74
C ASN A 20 -6.20 3.37 -13.03
N GLU A 21 -7.35 3.82 -13.53
CA GLU A 21 -8.65 3.42 -12.98
C GLU A 21 -8.86 1.92 -13.13
N TRP A 22 -8.66 1.38 -14.34
CA TRP A 22 -8.82 -0.04 -14.62
C TRP A 22 -7.90 -0.91 -13.74
N VAL A 23 -6.61 -0.60 -13.70
CA VAL A 23 -5.64 -1.31 -12.83
C VAL A 23 -6.02 -1.19 -11.37
N GLY A 24 -6.46 0.00 -10.94
CA GLY A 24 -6.90 0.25 -9.57
C GLY A 24 -8.09 -0.62 -9.17
N TYR A 25 -9.16 -0.62 -9.98
CA TYR A 25 -10.37 -1.41 -9.72
C TYR A 25 -10.09 -2.92 -9.75
N VAL A 26 -9.35 -3.42 -10.76
CA VAL A 26 -9.02 -4.85 -10.84
C VAL A 26 -8.14 -5.28 -9.64
N SER A 27 -7.10 -4.52 -9.32
CA SER A 27 -6.23 -4.83 -8.19
C SER A 27 -6.98 -4.77 -6.86
N GLY A 28 -7.83 -3.76 -6.65
CA GLY A 28 -8.68 -3.63 -5.46
C GLY A 28 -9.62 -4.80 -5.31
N HIS A 29 -10.27 -5.21 -6.41
CA HIS A 29 -11.17 -6.37 -6.44
C HIS A 29 -10.45 -7.67 -6.02
N VAL A 30 -9.27 -7.93 -6.58
CA VAL A 30 -8.45 -9.11 -6.22
C VAL A 30 -8.04 -9.07 -4.76
N LEU A 31 -7.59 -7.93 -4.27
CA LEU A 31 -7.19 -7.73 -2.86
C LEU A 31 -8.38 -7.70 -1.88
N GLY A 32 -9.60 -7.54 -2.37
CA GLY A 32 -10.80 -7.46 -1.54
C GLY A 32 -11.00 -6.13 -0.84
N VAL A 33 -10.47 -5.05 -1.41
CA VAL A 33 -10.62 -3.69 -0.91
C VAL A 33 -11.18 -2.77 -1.99
N SER A 34 -11.96 -1.77 -1.60
CA SER A 34 -12.43 -0.76 -2.54
C SER A 34 -11.26 0.12 -2.99
N PHE A 35 -11.08 0.25 -4.31
CA PHE A 35 -10.05 1.14 -4.86
C PHE A 35 -10.32 2.61 -4.53
N VAL A 36 -11.58 3.03 -4.54
CA VAL A 36 -11.96 4.40 -4.19
C VAL A 36 -11.65 4.68 -2.72
N ALA A 37 -11.97 3.75 -1.81
CA ALA A 37 -11.68 3.90 -0.39
C ALA A 37 -10.17 3.88 -0.13
N HIS A 38 -9.45 2.93 -0.72
CA HIS A 38 -8.00 2.84 -0.58
C HIS A 38 -7.29 4.09 -1.13
N ARG A 39 -7.71 4.59 -2.30
CA ARG A 39 -7.19 5.85 -2.84
C ARG A 39 -7.35 7.00 -1.84
N ARG A 40 -8.52 7.13 -1.25
CA ARG A 40 -8.79 8.20 -0.29
C ARG A 40 -7.95 8.06 0.98
N SER A 41 -7.89 6.86 1.55
CA SER A 41 -7.06 6.54 2.72
C SER A 41 -5.59 6.84 2.45
N HIS A 42 -5.07 6.35 1.33
CA HIS A 42 -3.66 6.50 0.98
C HIS A 42 -3.26 7.97 0.69
N LEU A 43 -4.12 8.75 0.03
CA LEU A 43 -3.86 10.18 -0.17
C LEU A 43 -3.91 10.98 1.14
N LEU A 44 -4.75 10.57 2.11
CA LEU A 44 -4.73 11.14 3.46
C LEU A 44 -3.46 10.76 4.20
N HIS A 45 -3.00 9.50 4.08
CA HIS A 45 -1.70 9.07 4.61
C HIS A 45 -0.55 9.94 4.09
N HIS A 46 -0.45 10.17 2.77
CA HIS A 46 0.58 11.06 2.22
C HIS A 46 0.51 12.49 2.75
N ARG A 47 -0.69 12.96 3.05
CA ARG A 47 -0.89 14.30 3.61
C ARG A 47 -0.50 14.42 5.07
N ALA A 48 -0.64 13.36 5.84
CA ALA A 48 -0.49 13.34 7.28
C ALA A 48 0.42 12.19 7.76
N THR A 49 1.41 11.79 6.95
CA THR A 49 2.28 10.64 7.22
C THR A 49 2.87 10.70 8.62
N ASN A 50 2.71 9.61 9.38
CA ASN A 50 3.13 9.46 10.77
C ASN A 50 2.46 10.43 11.77
N HIS A 51 1.40 11.14 11.38
CA HIS A 51 0.65 11.96 12.33
C HIS A 51 -0.16 11.04 13.27
N PRO A 52 -0.10 11.22 14.59
CA PRO A 52 -0.64 10.26 15.57
C PRO A 52 -2.15 10.04 15.47
N THR A 53 -2.93 11.01 14.98
CA THR A 53 -4.39 10.93 14.88
C THR A 53 -4.91 10.96 13.45
N ASP A 54 -4.21 11.64 12.54
CA ASP A 54 -4.74 11.98 11.22
C ASP A 54 -4.22 11.04 10.13
N ASP A 55 -3.14 10.28 10.41
CA ASP A 55 -2.64 9.26 9.49
C ASP A 55 -3.52 7.99 9.56
N PRO A 56 -4.26 7.65 8.49
CA PRO A 56 -5.02 6.41 8.45
C PRO A 56 -4.15 5.15 8.65
N ASP A 57 -2.85 5.23 8.33
CA ASP A 57 -1.90 4.13 8.44
C ASP A 57 -1.24 4.04 9.82
N GLY A 58 -1.56 4.95 10.76
CA GLY A 58 -1.10 4.88 12.15
C GLY A 58 -1.42 3.56 12.86
N THR A 59 -2.45 2.82 12.39
CA THR A 59 -2.74 1.46 12.87
C THR A 59 -1.67 0.43 12.53
N PHE A 60 -0.75 0.75 11.63
CA PHE A 60 0.39 -0.10 11.25
C PHE A 60 1.66 0.19 12.07
N ALA A 61 1.62 1.14 13.00
CA ALA A 61 2.70 1.40 13.92
C ALA A 61 2.79 0.29 14.98
N ALA A 62 3.66 -0.69 14.74
CA ALA A 62 3.92 -1.78 15.68
C ALA A 62 5.35 -1.67 16.21
N SER A 63 5.51 -1.69 17.55
CA SER A 63 6.82 -1.60 18.22
C SER A 63 7.33 -2.96 18.74
N ASN A 64 6.48 -3.99 18.70
CA ASN A 64 6.83 -5.34 19.16
C ASN A 64 6.07 -6.41 18.36
N LEU A 65 6.48 -7.67 18.51
CA LEU A 65 5.89 -8.81 17.79
C LEU A 65 4.38 -8.99 18.00
N PRO A 66 3.83 -8.92 19.23
CA PRO A 66 2.38 -9.00 19.42
C PRO A 66 1.60 -7.91 18.67
N GLN A 67 2.11 -6.68 18.65
CA GLN A 67 1.50 -5.59 17.90
C GLN A 67 1.62 -5.81 16.39
N LEU A 68 2.74 -6.37 15.90
CA LEU A 68 2.91 -6.73 14.51
C LEU A 68 1.89 -7.79 14.08
N VAL A 69 1.69 -8.84 14.87
CA VAL A 69 0.65 -9.85 14.62
C VAL A 69 -0.75 -9.23 14.64
N ALA A 70 -1.04 -8.37 15.61
CA ALA A 70 -2.33 -7.65 15.65
C ALA A 70 -2.53 -6.75 14.41
N MET A 71 -1.47 -6.14 13.90
CA MET A 71 -1.50 -5.35 12.66
C MET A 71 -1.87 -6.23 11.46
N TRP A 72 -1.32 -7.44 11.34
CA TRP A 72 -1.67 -8.37 10.26
C TRP A 72 -3.16 -8.70 10.25
N LEU A 73 -3.75 -8.88 11.42
CA LEU A 73 -5.18 -9.17 11.57
C LEU A 73 -6.06 -7.95 11.27
N LYS A 74 -5.53 -6.73 11.45
CA LYS A 74 -6.28 -5.48 11.27
C LYS A 74 -6.23 -4.91 9.84
N GLY A 75 -5.31 -5.35 8.99
CA GLY A 75 -5.06 -4.71 7.70
C GLY A 75 -6.31 -4.60 6.80
N ILE A 76 -7.00 -5.72 6.53
CA ILE A 76 -8.21 -5.71 5.73
C ILE A 76 -9.41 -5.09 6.46
N PRO A 77 -9.69 -5.47 7.72
CA PRO A 77 -10.72 -4.77 8.49
C PRO A 77 -10.53 -3.25 8.56
N LYS A 78 -9.29 -2.77 8.65
CA LYS A 78 -9.00 -1.32 8.63
C LYS A 78 -9.52 -0.66 7.34
N GLU A 79 -9.25 -1.22 6.17
CA GLU A 79 -9.70 -0.67 4.89
C GLU A 79 -11.24 -0.65 4.82
N TRP A 80 -11.91 -1.68 5.31
CA TRP A 80 -13.37 -1.74 5.38
C TRP A 80 -13.94 -0.72 6.38
N VAL A 81 -13.33 -0.61 7.56
CA VAL A 81 -13.73 0.38 8.57
C VAL A 81 -13.55 1.80 8.03
N PHE A 82 -12.44 2.07 7.34
CA PHE A 82 -12.21 3.37 6.70
C PHE A 82 -13.29 3.67 5.64
N ALA A 83 -13.65 2.68 4.83
CA ALA A 83 -14.70 2.82 3.81
C ALA A 83 -16.09 3.15 4.39
N LEU A 84 -16.33 2.86 5.68
CA LEU A 84 -17.56 3.23 6.40
C LEU A 84 -17.53 4.66 6.97
N LYS A 85 -16.39 5.32 6.99
CA LYS A 85 -16.25 6.72 7.44
C LYS A 85 -16.68 7.67 6.33
N PHE A 86 -18.00 7.77 6.13
CA PHE A 86 -18.61 8.47 5.00
C PHE A 86 -18.30 9.97 4.94
N GLU A 87 -17.86 10.58 6.03
CA GLU A 87 -17.41 11.97 6.07
C GLU A 87 -16.21 12.25 5.13
N HIS A 88 -15.41 11.23 4.83
CA HIS A 88 -14.27 11.36 3.93
C HIS A 88 -14.63 11.28 2.43
N PHE A 89 -15.89 10.98 2.10
CA PHE A 89 -16.32 10.68 0.72
C PHE A 89 -17.44 11.58 0.23
N THR A 90 -17.37 11.97 -1.03
CA THR A 90 -18.50 12.55 -1.77
C THR A 90 -19.63 11.51 -1.95
N VAL A 91 -20.82 11.97 -2.33
CA VAL A 91 -21.97 11.07 -2.61
C VAL A 91 -21.64 10.07 -3.71
N ALA A 92 -20.96 10.53 -4.77
CA ALA A 92 -20.55 9.66 -5.89
C ALA A 92 -19.53 8.60 -5.45
N GLU A 93 -18.53 8.99 -4.66
CA GLU A 93 -17.54 8.05 -4.12
C GLU A 93 -18.18 7.02 -3.19
N ARG A 94 -19.12 7.42 -2.32
CA ARG A 94 -19.85 6.46 -1.46
C ARG A 94 -20.60 5.41 -2.28
N ARG A 95 -21.23 5.85 -3.39
CA ARG A 95 -21.90 4.91 -4.32
C ARG A 95 -20.89 3.95 -4.95
N ALA A 96 -19.76 4.46 -5.44
CA ALA A 96 -18.70 3.64 -6.03
C ALA A 96 -18.16 2.62 -5.02
N VAL A 97 -17.83 3.02 -3.80
CA VAL A 97 -17.37 2.13 -2.72
C VAL A 97 -18.37 1.00 -2.46
N ARG A 98 -19.67 1.32 -2.38
CA ARG A 98 -20.72 0.29 -2.19
C ARG A 98 -20.79 -0.70 -3.35
N LEU A 99 -20.69 -0.21 -4.58
CA LEU A 99 -20.72 -1.07 -5.79
C LEU A 99 -19.49 -1.96 -5.87
N GLU A 100 -18.30 -1.45 -5.53
CA GLU A 100 -17.07 -2.22 -5.46
C GLU A 100 -17.19 -3.37 -4.44
N TYR A 101 -17.65 -3.08 -3.21
CA TYR A 101 -17.82 -4.14 -2.21
C TYR A 101 -18.92 -5.12 -2.58
N LEU A 102 -20.01 -4.68 -3.19
CA LEU A 102 -21.03 -5.58 -3.70
C LEU A 102 -20.43 -6.53 -4.76
N ALA A 103 -19.66 -6.00 -5.70
CA ALA A 103 -18.99 -6.83 -6.72
C ALA A 103 -18.00 -7.82 -6.10
N ILE A 104 -17.16 -7.37 -5.13
CA ILE A 104 -16.21 -8.21 -4.40
C ILE A 104 -16.96 -9.36 -3.67
N MET A 105 -18.02 -9.04 -2.93
CA MET A 105 -18.79 -10.05 -2.19
C MET A 105 -19.52 -11.02 -3.12
N THR A 106 -20.10 -10.50 -4.21
CA THR A 106 -20.77 -11.35 -5.21
C THR A 106 -19.79 -12.33 -5.85
N THR A 107 -18.62 -11.85 -6.30
CA THR A 107 -17.61 -12.72 -6.90
C THR A 107 -17.12 -13.79 -5.93
N ARG A 108 -16.85 -13.42 -4.68
CA ARG A 108 -16.40 -14.38 -3.65
C ARG A 108 -17.51 -15.37 -3.29
N GLY A 109 -18.75 -14.90 -3.18
CA GLY A 109 -19.91 -15.77 -2.96
C GLY A 109 -20.11 -16.76 -4.11
N LEU A 110 -19.99 -16.31 -5.36
CA LEU A 110 -20.05 -17.19 -6.53
C LEU A 110 -18.91 -18.21 -6.54
N LEU A 111 -17.69 -17.82 -6.20
CA LEU A 111 -16.56 -18.74 -6.08
C LEU A 111 -16.84 -19.83 -5.03
N LEU A 112 -17.40 -19.47 -3.87
CA LEU A 112 -17.79 -20.44 -2.84
C LEU A 112 -18.90 -21.37 -3.28
N LEU A 113 -19.87 -20.89 -4.07
CA LEU A 113 -21.00 -21.69 -4.56
C LEU A 113 -20.62 -22.61 -5.72
N LEU A 114 -19.69 -22.18 -6.58
CA LEU A 114 -19.35 -22.88 -7.82
C LEU A 114 -18.13 -23.80 -7.71
N CYS A 115 -17.32 -23.65 -6.66
CA CYS A 115 -16.14 -24.50 -6.47
C CYS A 115 -16.52 -25.88 -5.93
N ALA A 116 -15.92 -26.91 -6.52
CA ALA A 116 -16.20 -28.31 -6.18
C ALA A 116 -15.78 -28.69 -4.75
N ASP A 117 -14.77 -28.03 -4.20
CA ASP A 117 -14.29 -28.22 -2.82
C ASP A 117 -14.42 -26.92 -2.03
N LEU A 118 -15.46 -26.84 -1.23
CA LEU A 118 -15.74 -25.68 -0.38
C LEU A 118 -14.63 -25.45 0.65
N GLY A 119 -14.07 -26.52 1.23
CA GLY A 119 -13.01 -26.43 2.24
C GLY A 119 -11.74 -25.82 1.67
N VAL A 120 -11.27 -26.33 0.52
CA VAL A 120 -10.11 -25.78 -0.18
C VAL A 120 -10.35 -24.33 -0.59
N THR A 121 -11.54 -24.00 -1.09
CA THR A 121 -11.87 -22.63 -1.51
C THR A 121 -11.87 -21.66 -0.33
N VAL A 122 -12.52 -22.00 0.78
CA VAL A 122 -12.54 -21.18 2.00
C VAL A 122 -11.11 -20.98 2.54
N MET A 123 -10.34 -22.07 2.66
CA MET A 123 -8.95 -21.99 3.15
C MET A 123 -8.09 -21.12 2.24
N THR A 124 -8.21 -21.26 0.92
CA THR A 124 -7.44 -20.44 -0.04
C THR A 124 -7.80 -18.96 0.08
N LEU A 125 -9.09 -18.63 0.14
CA LEU A 125 -9.54 -17.26 0.28
C LEU A 125 -9.12 -16.64 1.62
N LEU A 126 -9.24 -17.37 2.73
CA LEU A 126 -8.89 -16.86 4.06
C LEU A 126 -7.38 -16.82 4.27
N LEU A 127 -6.67 -17.94 4.10
CA LEU A 127 -5.24 -18.01 4.35
C LEU A 127 -4.44 -17.21 3.34
N GLY A 128 -4.79 -17.29 2.05
CA GLY A 128 -4.14 -16.49 1.01
C GLY A 128 -4.29 -14.98 1.27
N GLN A 129 -5.49 -14.57 1.67
CA GLN A 129 -5.77 -13.19 2.04
C GLN A 129 -4.97 -12.76 3.30
N MET A 130 -4.94 -13.59 4.34
CA MET A 130 -4.21 -13.29 5.58
C MET A 130 -2.69 -13.21 5.31
N LEU A 131 -2.12 -14.18 4.64
CA LEU A 131 -0.69 -14.20 4.31
C LEU A 131 -0.30 -13.03 3.40
N GLY A 132 -1.06 -12.82 2.33
CA GLY A 132 -0.83 -11.68 1.42
C GLY A 132 -0.90 -10.35 2.15
N ASN A 133 -1.92 -10.15 2.98
CA ASN A 133 -2.05 -8.94 3.79
C ASN A 133 -0.89 -8.78 4.78
N SER A 134 -0.46 -9.85 5.45
CA SER A 134 0.67 -9.79 6.39
C SER A 134 1.97 -9.38 5.71
N VAL A 135 2.24 -9.91 4.52
CA VAL A 135 3.41 -9.52 3.72
C VAL A 135 3.31 -8.07 3.27
N LEU A 136 2.18 -7.68 2.69
CA LEU A 136 1.97 -6.31 2.19
C LEU A 136 2.08 -5.27 3.32
N THR A 137 1.40 -5.49 4.44
CA THR A 137 1.42 -4.55 5.56
C THR A 137 2.80 -4.46 6.21
N THR A 138 3.54 -5.59 6.28
CA THR A 138 4.90 -5.58 6.81
C THR A 138 5.87 -4.84 5.90
N LEU A 139 5.84 -5.13 4.60
CA LEU A 139 6.81 -4.57 3.66
C LEU A 139 6.47 -3.15 3.22
N PHE A 140 5.19 -2.81 3.05
CA PHE A 140 4.79 -1.56 2.41
C PHE A 140 4.24 -0.51 3.39
N ALA A 141 3.82 -0.92 4.60
CA ALA A 141 3.33 0.01 5.60
C ALA A 141 4.26 0.08 6.82
N TRP A 142 4.47 -1.04 7.50
CA TRP A 142 5.20 -1.02 8.76
C TRP A 142 6.69 -0.72 8.59
N SER A 143 7.42 -1.49 7.79
CA SER A 143 8.89 -1.41 7.77
C SER A 143 9.40 -0.08 7.22
N VAL A 144 8.77 0.42 6.16
CA VAL A 144 9.21 1.62 5.44
C VAL A 144 8.91 2.92 6.20
N HIS A 145 7.95 2.89 7.13
CA HIS A 145 7.61 4.01 8.01
C HIS A 145 8.15 3.88 9.44
N HIS A 146 8.73 2.72 9.79
CA HIS A 146 9.23 2.50 11.14
C HIS A 146 10.37 3.49 11.50
N PRO A 147 10.31 4.17 12.66
CA PRO A 147 9.46 3.95 13.84
C PRO A 147 8.10 4.68 13.86
N HIS A 148 7.61 5.24 12.76
CA HIS A 148 6.31 5.95 12.64
C HIS A 148 6.21 7.23 13.49
N SER A 149 7.33 7.91 13.75
CA SER A 149 7.38 9.11 14.59
C SER A 149 7.69 10.38 13.82
N GLU A 150 8.46 10.27 12.74
CA GLU A 150 8.97 11.42 12.01
C GLU A 150 7.95 11.96 11.02
N GLN A 151 7.64 13.26 11.12
CA GLN A 151 6.68 13.94 10.25
C GLN A 151 7.34 14.90 9.25
N ALA A 152 8.64 15.17 9.41
CA ALA A 152 9.37 16.00 8.46
C ALA A 152 9.44 15.29 7.10
N ARG A 153 9.04 15.97 6.03
CA ARG A 153 8.84 15.41 4.68
C ARG A 153 9.96 14.50 4.19
N MET A 154 11.21 14.80 4.53
CA MET A 154 12.37 14.00 4.11
C MET A 154 12.65 12.81 5.04
N GLN A 155 11.95 12.71 6.18
CA GLN A 155 12.23 11.74 7.24
C GLN A 155 11.07 10.79 7.54
N THR A 156 9.93 10.96 6.87
CA THR A 156 8.72 10.15 7.10
C THR A 156 8.89 8.66 6.78
N THR A 157 9.92 8.33 5.99
CA THR A 157 10.15 6.96 5.50
C THR A 157 11.63 6.64 5.47
N THR A 158 11.95 5.35 5.56
CA THR A 158 13.34 4.84 5.58
C THR A 158 13.65 4.14 4.24
N VAL A 159 14.81 4.44 3.67
CA VAL A 159 15.40 3.68 2.56
C VAL A 159 16.20 2.50 3.12
N TYR A 160 15.98 1.31 2.57
CA TYR A 160 16.75 0.11 2.91
C TYR A 160 17.64 -0.30 1.75
N GLN A 161 18.92 -0.44 2.02
CA GLN A 161 19.94 -0.89 1.06
C GLN A 161 20.65 -2.13 1.60
N ALA A 162 21.13 -2.98 0.70
CA ALA A 162 22.00 -4.10 1.02
C ALA A 162 23.27 -4.04 0.16
N ARG A 163 24.20 -4.98 0.34
CA ARG A 163 25.37 -5.12 -0.55
C ARG A 163 24.93 -5.33 -2.01
N ALA A 164 25.73 -4.87 -2.97
CA ALA A 164 25.35 -4.69 -4.38
C ALA A 164 24.51 -5.82 -5.00
N GLY A 165 24.92 -7.08 -4.86
CA GLY A 165 24.17 -8.23 -5.40
C GLY A 165 22.85 -8.50 -4.65
N LEU A 166 22.90 -8.46 -3.32
CA LEU A 166 21.75 -8.65 -2.44
C LEU A 166 20.75 -7.50 -2.55
N ASP A 167 21.22 -6.26 -2.77
CA ASP A 167 20.36 -5.10 -2.96
C ASP A 167 19.43 -5.26 -4.17
N THR A 168 19.92 -5.84 -5.25
CA THR A 168 19.09 -6.11 -6.42
C THR A 168 18.01 -7.15 -6.10
N LEU A 169 18.36 -8.27 -5.48
CA LEU A 169 17.40 -9.29 -5.08
C LEU A 169 16.38 -8.75 -4.08
N MET A 170 16.84 -8.04 -3.04
CA MET A 170 15.98 -7.41 -2.04
C MET A 170 14.99 -6.42 -2.69
N THR A 171 15.47 -5.58 -3.62
CA THR A 171 14.63 -4.62 -4.33
C THR A 171 13.54 -5.31 -5.14
N TRP A 172 13.85 -6.42 -5.81
CA TRP A 172 12.87 -7.22 -6.54
C TRP A 172 11.84 -7.87 -5.61
N LEU A 173 12.30 -8.52 -4.54
CA LEU A 173 11.42 -9.19 -3.57
C LEU A 173 10.54 -8.19 -2.82
N TRP A 174 11.04 -6.99 -2.58
CA TRP A 174 10.29 -5.90 -1.91
C TRP A 174 9.52 -5.02 -2.90
N VAL A 175 9.46 -5.41 -4.16
CA VAL A 175 8.76 -4.66 -5.23
C VAL A 175 9.16 -3.17 -5.23
N TYR A 176 10.47 -2.91 -5.08
CA TYR A 176 11.08 -1.57 -5.01
C TYR A 176 10.65 -0.71 -3.80
N GLN A 177 9.84 -1.23 -2.87
CA GLN A 177 9.37 -0.46 -1.71
C GLN A 177 10.47 -0.21 -0.67
N ASN A 178 11.62 -0.89 -0.76
CA ASN A 178 12.81 -0.53 -0.01
C ASN A 178 13.32 0.89 -0.33
N TYR A 179 12.86 1.52 -1.42
CA TYR A 179 13.07 2.92 -1.78
C TYR A 179 11.81 3.78 -1.59
N HIS A 180 10.99 3.49 -0.60
CA HIS A 180 9.68 4.14 -0.37
C HIS A 180 9.77 5.65 -0.14
N ALA A 181 10.91 6.17 0.32
CA ALA A 181 11.16 7.61 0.39
C ALA A 181 10.99 8.31 -0.97
N ILE A 182 11.38 7.65 -2.06
CA ILE A 182 11.17 8.18 -3.42
C ILE A 182 9.67 8.27 -3.73
N HIS A 183 8.90 7.28 -3.28
CA HIS A 183 7.44 7.32 -3.44
C HIS A 183 6.81 8.51 -2.73
N HIS A 184 7.14 8.75 -1.45
CA HIS A 184 6.60 9.89 -0.71
C HIS A 184 7.02 11.25 -1.28
N LEU A 185 8.23 11.35 -1.83
CA LEU A 185 8.73 12.58 -2.43
C LEU A 185 8.20 12.81 -3.85
N TYR A 186 8.04 11.74 -4.63
CA TYR A 186 7.68 11.76 -6.06
C TYR A 186 6.62 10.70 -6.40
N PRO A 187 5.40 10.78 -5.85
CA PRO A 187 4.40 9.70 -5.91
C PRO A 187 3.91 9.36 -7.32
N LYS A 188 4.14 10.22 -8.30
CA LYS A 188 3.81 9.97 -9.72
C LYS A 188 4.87 9.19 -10.48
N VAL A 189 5.99 8.87 -9.84
CA VAL A 189 7.02 8.02 -10.45
C VAL A 189 6.61 6.55 -10.28
N PRO A 190 6.62 5.74 -11.36
CA PRO A 190 6.31 4.31 -11.27
C PRO A 190 7.31 3.58 -10.35
N PHE A 191 6.83 2.59 -9.58
CA PHE A 191 7.62 1.90 -8.56
C PHE A 191 8.94 1.33 -9.08
N PHE A 192 8.98 0.78 -10.30
CA PHE A 192 10.19 0.21 -10.90
C PHE A 192 11.27 1.25 -11.24
N ARG A 193 10.98 2.54 -11.09
CA ARG A 193 11.92 3.67 -11.24
C ARG A 193 12.48 4.17 -9.92
N TYR A 194 11.95 3.75 -8.77
CA TYR A 194 12.38 4.29 -7.46
C TYR A 194 13.88 4.14 -7.22
N ARG A 195 14.44 2.96 -7.49
CA ARG A 195 15.89 2.72 -7.31
C ARG A 195 16.75 3.61 -8.20
N SER A 196 16.39 3.77 -9.48
CA SER A 196 17.16 4.61 -10.41
C SER A 196 17.09 6.08 -10.04
N LEU A 197 15.92 6.55 -9.63
CA LEU A 197 15.74 7.93 -9.18
C LEU A 197 16.45 8.18 -7.85
N TYR A 198 16.38 7.23 -6.90
CA TYR A 198 17.16 7.32 -5.66
C TYR A 198 18.64 7.50 -5.94
N ARG A 199 19.24 6.66 -6.80
CA ARG A 199 20.66 6.74 -7.15
C ARG A 199 21.06 8.08 -7.78
N ALA A 200 20.18 8.64 -8.62
CA ALA A 200 20.41 9.95 -9.24
C ALA A 200 20.35 11.10 -8.21
N LEU A 201 19.56 10.96 -7.15
CA LEU A 201 19.34 12.00 -6.14
C LEU A 201 20.07 11.71 -4.81
N GLU A 202 20.78 10.59 -4.68
CA GLU A 202 21.33 10.10 -3.41
C GLU A 202 22.12 11.16 -2.63
N PRO A 203 23.07 11.92 -3.23
CA PRO A 203 23.80 12.95 -2.49
C PRO A 203 22.88 14.03 -1.90
N TYR A 204 21.88 14.45 -2.65
CA TYR A 204 20.88 15.41 -2.21
C TYR A 204 19.99 14.87 -1.10
N LEU A 205 19.51 13.63 -1.25
CA LEU A 205 18.62 12.98 -0.27
C LEU A 205 19.33 12.78 1.07
N LEU A 206 20.59 12.34 1.04
CA LEU A 206 21.42 12.20 2.24
C LEU A 206 21.67 13.54 2.92
N ALA A 207 22.04 14.58 2.16
CA ALA A 207 22.21 15.93 2.69
C ALA A 207 20.91 16.50 3.27
N SER A 208 19.75 16.07 2.78
CA SER A 208 18.42 16.49 3.28
C SER A 208 17.92 15.65 4.46
N GLY A 209 18.71 14.69 4.94
CA GLY A 209 18.39 13.89 6.12
C GLY A 209 17.43 12.72 5.89
N VAL A 210 17.30 12.24 4.66
CA VAL A 210 16.52 11.01 4.38
C VAL A 210 17.15 9.82 5.11
N PRO A 211 16.40 9.10 5.96
CA PRO A 211 16.93 7.96 6.69
C PRO A 211 17.30 6.80 5.76
N VAL A 212 18.52 6.29 5.90
CA VAL A 212 19.00 5.13 5.13
C VAL A 212 19.52 4.07 6.10
N LYS A 213 19.00 2.86 5.98
CA LYS A 213 19.47 1.67 6.73
C LYS A 213 20.15 0.70 5.77
N ARG A 214 21.37 0.33 6.08
CA ARG A 214 22.11 -0.70 5.34
C ARG A 214 21.93 -2.05 6.05
N LEU A 215 21.34 -2.99 5.32
CA LEU A 215 21.11 -4.36 5.77
C LEU A 215 22.20 -5.24 5.16
N LEU A 216 23.08 -5.86 6.01
CA LEU A 216 24.14 -6.81 5.64
C LEU A 216 25.17 -6.31 4.64
#